data_105467e326e476d9b5898c414a8b355f
#
_entry.id   105467e326e476d9b5898c414a8b355f
#
_cell.length_a   1.000
_cell.length_b   1.000
_cell.length_c   1.000
_cell.angle_alpha   90.00
_cell.angle_beta   90.00
_cell.angle_gamma   90.00
#
_symmetry.space_group_name_H-M   'P 1'
#
loop_
_entity.id
_entity.type
_entity.pdbx_description
1 polymer ?
#
loop_
_entity_poly.entity_id
_entity_poly.type
_entity_poly.pdbx_seq_one_letter_code
_entity_poly.pdbx_strand_id
1 'polypeptide(L)'
;MLARLANLPGALPGACAQGLIWGIMAIGVYITFRILDVADLTVDGSLATGGAVAVMLIRAGLNAWAALLCAFLAGMLAGFVTGLFHTKCGIPAILAGILTQLSLYSINLRIMGSKANQAVGVDKYDLLVSQRYVRSVSLDNPLPLLVVFTVVLIAVLYWFFGTEKGCSLRATGANPNMARAQGINTNANVVLGLMVSNGLVALSGGLLAQFQGSSDINMGRGAIVIGLAAVIIGEVAFGKVFTNFALKLLAVSIGAVIYYIVLQIVLQLGLNTNDLKLVSALIVAVFLAIPY
;
A
#
# COMPACT_ATOMS: atom_id res chain seq x y z
N MET A 1 -7.19 31.77 -8.99
CA MET A 1 -7.41 31.01 -7.76
C MET A 1 -8.84 30.50 -7.66
N LEU A 2 -9.87 31.36 -7.68
CA LEU A 2 -11.29 30.96 -7.58
C LEU A 2 -11.77 29.99 -8.67
N ALA A 3 -11.36 30.17 -9.94
CA ALA A 3 -11.71 29.27 -11.04
C ALA A 3 -11.10 27.86 -10.92
N ARG A 4 -9.96 27.71 -10.24
CA ARG A 4 -9.35 26.40 -9.96
C ARG A 4 -10.06 25.69 -8.80
N LEU A 5 -10.51 26.42 -7.80
CA LEU A 5 -11.32 25.87 -6.70
C LEU A 5 -12.70 25.39 -7.18
N ALA A 6 -13.27 26.01 -8.22
CA ALA A 6 -14.52 25.55 -8.83
C ALA A 6 -14.41 24.15 -9.47
N ASN A 7 -13.21 23.69 -9.83
CA ASN A 7 -12.97 22.35 -10.36
C ASN A 7 -12.72 21.28 -9.28
N LEU A 8 -12.71 21.68 -8.01
CA LEU A 8 -12.47 20.78 -6.87
C LEU A 8 -13.47 19.61 -6.79
N PRO A 9 -14.81 19.82 -6.98
CA PRO A 9 -15.76 18.71 -6.96
C PRO A 9 -15.48 17.65 -8.04
N GLY A 10 -14.96 18.07 -9.20
CA GLY A 10 -14.61 17.15 -10.29
C GLY A 10 -13.29 16.37 -10.06
N ALA A 11 -12.43 16.83 -9.15
CA ALA A 11 -11.14 16.20 -8.84
C ALA A 11 -11.21 15.28 -7.61
N LEU A 12 -12.18 15.48 -6.72
CA LEU A 12 -12.38 14.71 -5.49
C LEU A 12 -12.57 13.20 -5.73
N PRO A 13 -13.39 12.74 -6.69
CA PRO A 13 -13.56 11.30 -6.94
C PRO A 13 -12.24 10.61 -7.29
N GLY A 14 -11.39 11.27 -8.09
CA GLY A 14 -10.04 10.75 -8.40
C GLY A 14 -9.14 10.65 -7.19
N ALA A 15 -9.16 11.66 -6.32
CA ALA A 15 -8.41 11.66 -5.07
C ALA A 15 -8.90 10.56 -4.11
N CYS A 16 -10.22 10.34 -4.00
CA CYS A 16 -10.79 9.26 -3.20
C CYS A 16 -10.40 7.87 -3.73
N ALA A 17 -10.47 7.66 -5.05
CA ALA A 17 -10.07 6.39 -5.65
C ALA A 17 -8.58 6.10 -5.41
N GLN A 18 -7.72 7.09 -5.64
CA GLN A 18 -6.30 6.98 -5.37
C GLN A 18 -6.04 6.77 -3.87
N GLY A 19 -6.73 7.49 -3.00
CA GLY A 19 -6.65 7.34 -1.55
C GLY A 19 -7.04 5.93 -1.07
N LEU A 20 -8.04 5.29 -1.67
CA LEU A 20 -8.43 3.90 -1.35
C LEU A 20 -7.34 2.91 -1.78
N ILE A 21 -6.76 3.07 -2.96
CA ILE A 21 -5.66 2.20 -3.43
C ILE A 21 -4.48 2.30 -2.48
N TRP A 22 -4.06 3.51 -2.12
CA TRP A 22 -2.99 3.72 -1.15
C TRP A 22 -3.39 3.31 0.27
N GLY A 23 -4.68 3.30 0.59
CA GLY A 23 -5.21 2.76 1.84
C GLY A 23 -4.94 1.26 1.99
N ILE A 24 -5.02 0.49 0.91
CA ILE A 24 -4.64 -0.93 0.91
C ILE A 24 -3.15 -1.09 1.23
N MET A 25 -2.29 -0.27 0.62
CA MET A 25 -0.87 -0.24 0.94
C MET A 25 -0.62 0.15 2.40
N ALA A 26 -1.32 1.18 2.88
CA ALA A 26 -1.20 1.65 4.27
C ALA A 26 -1.63 0.57 5.29
N ILE A 27 -2.61 -0.28 4.97
CA ILE A 27 -2.95 -1.46 5.79
C ILE A 27 -1.76 -2.43 5.85
N GLY A 28 -1.06 -2.66 4.74
CA GLY A 28 0.17 -3.45 4.74
C GLY A 28 1.23 -2.86 5.68
N VAL A 29 1.48 -1.56 5.56
CA VAL A 29 2.42 -0.83 6.45
C VAL A 29 1.96 -0.88 7.91
N TYR A 30 0.65 -0.80 8.18
CA TYR A 30 0.11 -0.94 9.54
C TYR A 30 0.45 -2.29 10.16
N ILE A 31 0.44 -3.37 9.39
CA ILE A 31 0.80 -4.71 9.88
C ILE A 31 2.26 -4.77 10.32
N THR A 32 3.19 -4.23 9.54
CA THR A 32 4.62 -4.24 9.90
C THR A 32 4.92 -3.26 11.01
N PHE A 33 4.45 -2.03 10.91
CA PHE A 33 4.80 -0.95 11.82
C PHE A 33 4.09 -1.04 13.18
N ARG A 34 2.77 -1.35 13.20
CA ARG A 34 1.96 -1.35 14.44
C ARG A 34 1.76 -2.72 15.06
N ILE A 35 1.64 -3.77 14.24
CA ILE A 35 1.37 -5.11 14.76
C ILE A 35 2.66 -5.86 15.06
N LEU A 36 3.65 -5.80 14.16
CA LEU A 36 4.93 -6.50 14.33
C LEU A 36 6.01 -5.68 15.00
N ASP A 37 5.86 -4.35 15.04
CA ASP A 37 6.90 -3.41 15.51
C ASP A 37 8.24 -3.57 14.75
N VAL A 38 8.14 -3.76 13.42
CA VAL A 38 9.27 -3.94 12.51
C VAL A 38 9.25 -2.84 11.45
N ALA A 39 10.34 -2.07 11.35
CA ALA A 39 10.50 -1.08 10.30
C ALA A 39 10.87 -1.78 8.98
N ASP A 40 9.94 -1.87 8.04
CA ASP A 40 10.10 -2.55 6.76
C ASP A 40 10.21 -1.54 5.61
N LEU A 41 11.41 -1.36 5.08
CA LEU A 41 11.66 -0.51 3.92
C LEU A 41 11.50 -1.24 2.57
N THR A 42 11.13 -2.52 2.58
CA THR A 42 10.85 -3.30 1.36
C THR A 42 9.62 -2.77 0.63
N VAL A 43 8.72 -2.09 1.34
CA VAL A 43 7.46 -1.53 0.85
C VAL A 43 7.62 -0.77 -0.48
N ASP A 44 8.63 0.09 -0.57
CA ASP A 44 8.91 0.87 -1.78
C ASP A 44 9.20 -0.03 -2.99
N GLY A 45 9.97 -1.11 -2.79
CA GLY A 45 10.28 -2.09 -3.81
C GLY A 45 9.08 -2.96 -4.17
N SER A 46 8.37 -3.46 -3.16
CA SER A 46 7.23 -4.36 -3.32
C SER A 46 6.07 -3.71 -4.07
N LEU A 47 5.82 -2.41 -3.86
CA LEU A 47 4.79 -1.68 -4.59
C LEU A 47 5.11 -1.63 -6.09
N ALA A 48 6.35 -1.30 -6.45
CA ALA A 48 6.81 -1.31 -7.83
C ALA A 48 6.77 -2.72 -8.45
N THR A 49 7.12 -3.76 -7.67
CA THR A 49 7.04 -5.16 -8.11
C THR A 49 5.60 -5.55 -8.44
N GLY A 50 4.65 -5.18 -7.59
CA GLY A 50 3.23 -5.43 -7.84
C GLY A 50 2.74 -4.78 -9.13
N GLY A 51 3.12 -3.52 -9.37
CA GLY A 51 2.81 -2.82 -10.62
C GLY A 51 3.44 -3.48 -11.85
N ALA A 52 4.73 -3.81 -11.77
CA ALA A 52 5.47 -4.45 -12.87
C ALA A 52 4.86 -5.81 -13.25
N VAL A 53 4.60 -6.68 -12.27
CA VAL A 53 4.02 -8.01 -12.48
C VAL A 53 2.61 -7.89 -13.06
N ALA A 54 1.73 -7.06 -12.47
CA ALA A 54 0.37 -6.88 -12.93
C ALA A 54 0.32 -6.39 -14.38
N VAL A 55 1.09 -5.35 -14.72
CA VAL A 55 1.14 -4.77 -16.06
C VAL A 55 1.63 -5.78 -17.09
N MET A 56 2.71 -6.51 -16.80
CA MET A 56 3.27 -7.47 -17.77
C MET A 56 2.35 -8.67 -18.00
N LEU A 57 1.66 -9.16 -16.96
CA LEU A 57 0.71 -10.25 -17.08
C LEU A 57 -0.55 -9.85 -17.85
N ILE A 58 -1.09 -8.64 -17.62
CA ILE A 58 -2.22 -8.11 -18.38
C ILE A 58 -1.82 -7.96 -19.87
N ARG A 59 -0.63 -7.47 -20.16
CA ARG A 59 -0.11 -7.38 -21.53
C ARG A 59 0.11 -8.73 -22.19
N ALA A 60 0.38 -9.77 -21.42
CA ALA A 60 0.46 -11.15 -21.88
C ALA A 60 -0.93 -11.78 -22.12
N GLY A 61 -2.02 -11.07 -21.83
CA GLY A 61 -3.39 -11.51 -22.06
C GLY A 61 -4.05 -12.22 -20.86
N LEU A 62 -3.43 -12.19 -19.67
CA LEU A 62 -4.08 -12.71 -18.47
C LEU A 62 -5.18 -11.77 -17.98
N ASN A 63 -6.20 -12.38 -17.36
CA ASN A 63 -7.25 -11.62 -16.68
C ASN A 63 -6.68 -10.73 -15.57
N ALA A 64 -7.20 -9.52 -15.44
CA ALA A 64 -6.74 -8.53 -14.46
C ALA A 64 -6.82 -9.04 -13.01
N TRP A 65 -7.80 -9.88 -12.65
CA TRP A 65 -7.89 -10.52 -11.34
C TRP A 65 -6.73 -11.50 -11.09
N ALA A 66 -6.41 -12.34 -12.08
CA ALA A 66 -5.29 -13.28 -11.99
C ALA A 66 -3.95 -12.52 -11.89
N ALA A 67 -3.80 -11.44 -12.64
CA ALA A 67 -2.63 -10.59 -12.58
C ALA A 67 -2.44 -9.95 -11.19
N LEU A 68 -3.52 -9.53 -10.51
CA LEU A 68 -3.47 -9.03 -9.15
C LEU A 68 -3.09 -10.12 -8.13
N LEU A 69 -3.60 -11.33 -8.28
CA LEU A 69 -3.19 -12.46 -7.43
C LEU A 69 -1.70 -12.78 -7.60
N CYS A 70 -1.19 -12.77 -8.83
CA CYS A 70 0.23 -12.95 -9.07
C CYS A 70 1.07 -11.81 -8.50
N ALA A 71 0.59 -10.57 -8.57
CA ALA A 71 1.23 -9.42 -7.94
C ALA A 71 1.30 -9.58 -6.41
N PHE A 72 0.21 -10.00 -5.78
CA PHE A 72 0.17 -10.31 -4.35
C PHE A 72 1.19 -11.38 -3.96
N LEU A 73 1.26 -12.49 -4.69
CA LEU A 73 2.23 -13.57 -4.44
C LEU A 73 3.67 -13.09 -4.65
N ALA A 74 3.93 -12.27 -5.66
CA ALA A 74 5.25 -11.67 -5.88
C ALA A 74 5.68 -10.78 -4.70
N GLY A 75 4.75 -9.99 -4.16
CA GLY A 75 4.99 -9.21 -2.94
C GLY A 75 5.23 -10.10 -1.71
N MET A 76 4.48 -11.19 -1.56
CA MET A 76 4.73 -12.16 -0.48
C MET A 76 6.14 -12.76 -0.57
N LEU A 77 6.62 -13.08 -1.77
CA LEU A 77 7.99 -13.56 -1.97
C LEU A 77 9.03 -12.50 -1.59
N ALA A 78 8.81 -11.23 -1.94
CA ALA A 78 9.67 -10.14 -1.52
C ALA A 78 9.74 -10.02 0.01
N GLY A 79 8.60 -10.04 0.68
CA GLY A 79 8.52 -10.03 2.14
C GLY A 79 9.14 -11.27 2.79
N PHE A 80 9.04 -12.44 2.15
CA PHE A 80 9.71 -13.67 2.59
C PHE A 80 11.23 -13.52 2.58
N VAL A 81 11.79 -12.97 1.51
CA VAL A 81 13.25 -12.73 1.39
C VAL A 81 13.73 -11.77 2.47
N THR A 82 13.03 -10.64 2.65
CA THR A 82 13.34 -9.68 3.74
C THR A 82 13.27 -10.35 5.10
N GLY A 83 12.23 -11.15 5.34
CA GLY A 83 12.06 -11.89 6.58
C GLY A 83 13.17 -12.90 6.83
N LEU A 84 13.66 -13.59 5.80
CA LEU A 84 14.80 -14.49 5.92
C LEU A 84 16.10 -13.75 6.25
N PHE A 85 16.37 -12.62 5.60
CA PHE A 85 17.54 -11.80 5.90
C PHE A 85 17.51 -11.33 7.35
N HIS A 86 16.36 -10.90 7.83
CA HIS A 86 16.23 -10.44 9.21
C HIS A 86 16.32 -11.59 10.23
N THR A 87 15.60 -12.70 10.03
CA THR A 87 15.46 -13.74 11.06
C THR A 87 16.55 -14.81 11.02
N LYS A 88 17.03 -15.22 9.84
CA LYS A 88 18.07 -16.26 9.69
C LYS A 88 19.47 -15.66 9.57
N CYS A 89 19.63 -14.57 8.83
CA CYS A 89 20.93 -13.94 8.65
C CYS A 89 21.26 -12.94 9.76
N GLY A 90 20.31 -12.62 10.65
CA GLY A 90 20.53 -11.69 11.75
C GLY A 90 20.73 -10.23 11.32
N ILE A 91 20.35 -9.88 10.08
CA ILE A 91 20.48 -8.52 9.53
C ILE A 91 19.41 -7.62 10.18
N PRO A 92 19.75 -6.39 10.66
CA PRO A 92 18.76 -5.45 11.14
C PRO A 92 17.62 -5.25 10.12
N ALA A 93 16.38 -5.16 10.60
CA ALA A 93 15.18 -5.14 9.75
C ALA A 93 15.22 -4.03 8.67
N ILE A 94 15.64 -2.83 9.07
CA ILE A 94 15.79 -1.68 8.16
C ILE A 94 16.77 -2.01 7.02
N LEU A 95 17.93 -2.58 7.35
CA LEU A 95 18.95 -2.92 6.37
C LEU A 95 18.49 -4.08 5.46
N ALA A 96 17.84 -5.09 6.02
CA ALA A 96 17.25 -6.18 5.25
C ALA A 96 16.23 -5.67 4.21
N GLY A 97 15.38 -4.72 4.62
CA GLY A 97 14.42 -4.04 3.74
C GLY A 97 15.11 -3.28 2.60
N ILE A 98 16.14 -2.50 2.90
CA ILE A 98 16.91 -1.76 1.89
C ILE A 98 17.58 -2.72 0.89
N LEU A 99 18.19 -3.81 1.34
CA LEU A 99 18.82 -4.80 0.47
C LEU A 99 17.82 -5.45 -0.48
N THR A 100 16.66 -5.83 0.04
CA THR A 100 15.58 -6.41 -0.78
C THR A 100 15.04 -5.38 -1.77
N GLN A 101 14.82 -4.13 -1.35
CA GLN A 101 14.36 -3.04 -2.23
C GLN A 101 15.33 -2.79 -3.40
N LEU A 102 16.65 -2.76 -3.14
CA LEU A 102 17.66 -2.61 -4.19
C LEU A 102 17.67 -3.80 -5.15
N SER A 103 17.51 -5.02 -4.63
CA SER A 103 17.41 -6.23 -5.46
C SER A 103 16.14 -6.21 -6.33
N LEU A 104 15.01 -5.81 -5.76
CA LEU A 104 13.73 -5.69 -6.46
C LEU A 104 13.78 -4.67 -7.61
N TYR A 105 14.54 -3.58 -7.47
CA TYR A 105 14.72 -2.63 -8.56
C TYR A 105 15.25 -3.31 -9.83
N SER A 106 16.30 -4.14 -9.72
CA SER A 106 16.88 -4.86 -10.85
C SER A 106 15.95 -5.97 -11.38
N ILE A 107 15.23 -6.65 -10.49
CA ILE A 107 14.26 -7.68 -10.85
C ILE A 107 13.08 -7.05 -11.62
N ASN A 108 12.54 -5.94 -11.13
CA ASN A 108 11.44 -5.21 -11.77
C ASN A 108 11.83 -4.72 -13.16
N LEU A 109 13.06 -4.21 -13.32
CA LEU A 109 13.57 -3.80 -14.63
C LEU A 109 13.59 -4.97 -15.62
N ARG A 110 14.00 -6.16 -15.18
CA ARG A 110 13.98 -7.39 -16.01
C ARG A 110 12.55 -7.82 -16.35
N ILE A 111 11.64 -7.82 -15.37
CA ILE A 111 10.21 -8.15 -15.58
C ILE A 111 9.62 -7.19 -16.63
N MET A 112 9.94 -5.91 -16.57
CA MET A 112 9.44 -4.89 -17.50
C MET A 112 10.18 -4.85 -18.84
N GLY A 113 11.02 -5.83 -19.15
CA GLY A 113 11.74 -5.93 -20.42
C GLY A 113 12.77 -4.81 -20.60
N SER A 114 13.50 -4.46 -19.54
CA SER A 114 14.53 -3.41 -19.50
C SER A 114 14.01 -1.99 -19.83
N LYS A 115 12.73 -1.74 -19.63
CA LYS A 115 12.11 -0.42 -19.78
C LYS A 115 11.71 0.11 -18.41
N ALA A 116 12.05 1.37 -18.13
CA ALA A 116 11.73 2.00 -16.85
C ALA A 116 10.23 2.25 -16.66
N ASN A 117 9.48 2.39 -17.75
CA ASN A 117 8.03 2.58 -17.74
C ASN A 117 7.39 1.66 -18.77
N GLN A 118 6.29 1.00 -18.37
CA GLN A 118 5.47 0.16 -19.24
C GLN A 118 4.01 0.60 -19.16
N ALA A 119 3.46 1.03 -20.29
CA ALA A 119 2.06 1.43 -20.40
C ALA A 119 1.15 0.24 -20.68
N VAL A 120 -0.05 0.28 -20.09
CA VAL A 120 -1.19 -0.60 -20.41
C VAL A 120 -2.29 0.27 -20.99
N GLY A 121 -2.55 0.12 -22.30
CA GLY A 121 -3.61 0.87 -22.97
C GLY A 121 -4.99 0.45 -22.44
N VAL A 122 -5.72 1.39 -21.87
CA VAL A 122 -7.08 1.16 -21.36
C VAL A 122 -8.03 0.69 -22.46
N ASP A 123 -7.79 1.08 -23.72
CA ASP A 123 -8.62 0.70 -24.87
C ASP A 123 -8.32 -0.70 -25.39
N LYS A 124 -7.21 -1.30 -24.96
CA LYS A 124 -6.74 -2.61 -25.48
C LYS A 124 -6.94 -3.77 -24.50
N TYR A 125 -7.03 -3.47 -23.21
CA TYR A 125 -7.09 -4.47 -22.15
C TYR A 125 -8.21 -4.14 -21.18
N ASP A 126 -8.93 -5.17 -20.72
CA ASP A 126 -9.95 -5.04 -19.69
C ASP A 126 -9.28 -4.81 -18.33
N LEU A 127 -9.30 -3.58 -17.88
CA LEU A 127 -8.77 -3.16 -16.57
C LEU A 127 -9.89 -3.09 -15.54
N LEU A 128 -9.62 -3.54 -14.32
CA LEU A 128 -10.58 -3.48 -13.21
C LEU A 128 -10.81 -2.06 -12.73
N VAL A 129 -9.76 -1.25 -12.76
CA VAL A 129 -9.74 0.11 -12.22
C VAL A 129 -9.05 1.03 -13.22
N SER A 130 -9.73 2.08 -13.66
CA SER A 130 -9.16 3.06 -14.57
C SER A 130 -9.51 4.47 -14.17
N GLN A 131 -8.52 5.38 -14.21
CA GLN A 131 -8.71 6.81 -13.93
C GLN A 131 -9.69 7.46 -14.92
N ARG A 132 -9.83 6.91 -16.12
CA ARG A 132 -10.72 7.44 -17.18
C ARG A 132 -12.19 7.47 -16.78
N TYR A 133 -12.64 6.44 -16.04
CA TYR A 133 -14.06 6.26 -15.68
C TYR A 133 -14.44 6.81 -14.32
N VAL A 134 -13.54 7.43 -13.59
CA VAL A 134 -13.77 7.95 -12.22
C VAL A 134 -14.88 9.01 -12.16
N ARG A 135 -15.10 9.73 -13.27
CA ARG A 135 -16.12 10.78 -13.38
C ARG A 135 -17.44 10.31 -13.99
N SER A 136 -17.51 9.08 -14.48
CA SER A 136 -18.71 8.53 -15.09
C SER A 136 -19.62 7.95 -14.01
N VAL A 137 -20.93 8.20 -14.14
CA VAL A 137 -21.97 7.55 -13.31
C VAL A 137 -22.35 6.21 -13.99
N SER A 138 -21.37 5.35 -14.21
CA SER A 138 -21.55 4.04 -14.84
C SER A 138 -21.04 2.94 -13.92
N LEU A 139 -21.38 1.69 -14.22
CA LEU A 139 -20.87 0.51 -13.51
C LEU A 139 -19.34 0.38 -13.61
N ASP A 140 -18.73 1.06 -14.60
CA ASP A 140 -17.28 1.08 -14.82
C ASP A 140 -16.55 2.09 -13.89
N ASN A 141 -17.29 2.78 -13.00
CA ASN A 141 -16.68 3.68 -12.01
C ASN A 141 -15.83 2.84 -11.04
N PRO A 142 -14.53 3.15 -10.89
CA PRO A 142 -13.62 2.40 -10.00
C PRO A 142 -13.95 2.55 -8.52
N LEU A 143 -14.64 3.63 -8.11
CA LEU A 143 -14.90 3.91 -6.69
C LEU A 143 -15.68 2.81 -5.97
N PRO A 144 -16.87 2.36 -6.45
CA PRO A 144 -17.63 1.30 -5.78
C PRO A 144 -16.83 0.01 -5.67
N LEU A 145 -16.11 -0.35 -6.75
CA LEU A 145 -15.28 -1.55 -6.77
C LEU A 145 -14.14 -1.46 -5.74
N LEU A 146 -13.46 -0.32 -5.65
CA LEU A 146 -12.39 -0.11 -4.67
C LEU A 146 -12.91 -0.13 -3.24
N VAL A 147 -14.08 0.46 -2.97
CA VAL A 147 -14.71 0.42 -1.64
C VAL A 147 -15.03 -1.03 -1.25
N VAL A 148 -15.72 -1.77 -2.12
CA VAL A 148 -16.06 -3.18 -1.88
C VAL A 148 -14.78 -4.00 -1.68
N PHE A 149 -13.78 -3.80 -2.53
CA PHE A 149 -12.50 -4.49 -2.42
C PHE A 149 -11.80 -4.23 -1.09
N THR A 150 -11.76 -2.96 -0.65
CA THR A 150 -11.18 -2.58 0.64
C THR A 150 -11.93 -3.21 1.82
N VAL A 151 -13.27 -3.22 1.77
CA VAL A 151 -14.10 -3.84 2.82
C VAL A 151 -13.88 -5.35 2.88
N VAL A 152 -13.87 -6.03 1.73
CA VAL A 152 -13.58 -7.47 1.66
C VAL A 152 -12.20 -7.77 2.19
N LEU A 153 -11.20 -6.98 1.83
CA LEU A 153 -9.83 -7.13 2.32
C LEU A 153 -9.75 -6.96 3.83
N ILE A 154 -10.41 -5.95 4.39
CA ILE A 154 -10.49 -5.75 5.85
C ILE A 154 -11.18 -6.94 6.53
N ALA A 155 -12.26 -7.47 5.94
CA ALA A 155 -12.96 -8.65 6.48
C ALA A 155 -12.06 -9.91 6.49
N VAL A 156 -11.31 -10.14 5.41
CA VAL A 156 -10.35 -11.26 5.31
C VAL A 156 -9.23 -11.09 6.35
N LEU A 157 -8.68 -9.90 6.50
CA LEU A 157 -7.64 -9.63 7.49
C LEU A 157 -8.18 -9.76 8.93
N TYR A 158 -9.39 -9.27 9.18
CA TYR A 158 -10.04 -9.43 10.49
C TYR A 158 -10.20 -10.89 10.85
N TRP A 159 -10.66 -11.72 9.92
CA TRP A 159 -10.74 -13.18 10.10
C TRP A 159 -9.34 -13.78 10.32
N PHE A 160 -8.35 -13.44 9.50
CA PHE A 160 -6.98 -13.95 9.61
C PHE A 160 -6.36 -13.63 10.98
N PHE A 161 -6.46 -12.38 11.43
CA PHE A 161 -5.92 -11.95 12.73
C PHE A 161 -6.72 -12.45 13.93
N GLY A 162 -7.92 -13.02 13.73
CA GLY A 162 -8.70 -13.75 14.70
C GLY A 162 -8.30 -15.23 14.84
N THR A 163 -7.54 -15.79 13.88
CA THR A 163 -7.03 -17.16 13.95
C THR A 163 -5.88 -17.28 14.94
N GLU A 164 -5.53 -18.53 15.34
CA GLU A 164 -4.39 -18.81 16.21
C GLU A 164 -3.08 -18.21 15.67
N LYS A 165 -2.85 -18.28 14.34
CA LYS A 165 -1.67 -17.70 13.69
C LYS A 165 -1.67 -16.17 13.76
N GLY A 166 -2.82 -15.54 13.55
CA GLY A 166 -2.95 -14.09 13.67
C GLY A 166 -2.77 -13.60 15.12
N CYS A 167 -3.32 -14.31 16.10
CA CYS A 167 -3.11 -14.02 17.51
C CYS A 167 -1.63 -14.17 17.90
N SER A 168 -0.99 -15.24 17.44
CA SER A 168 0.44 -15.51 17.64
C SER A 168 1.32 -14.40 17.06
N LEU A 169 0.96 -13.88 15.88
CA LEU A 169 1.65 -12.77 15.21
C LEU A 169 1.52 -11.47 16.02
N ARG A 170 0.32 -11.15 16.49
CA ARG A 170 0.08 -10.00 17.38
C ARG A 170 0.84 -10.09 18.70
N ALA A 171 0.87 -11.30 19.30
CA ALA A 171 1.64 -11.55 20.53
C ALA A 171 3.15 -11.35 20.32
N THR A 172 3.66 -11.78 19.16
CA THR A 172 5.08 -11.60 18.77
C THR A 172 5.47 -10.13 18.70
N GLY A 173 4.64 -9.28 18.12
CA GLY A 173 4.91 -7.83 18.05
C GLY A 173 4.77 -7.13 19.38
N ALA A 174 3.79 -7.55 20.23
CA ALA A 174 3.57 -6.93 21.53
C ALA A 174 4.72 -7.21 22.52
N ASN A 175 5.19 -8.46 22.59
CA ASN A 175 6.33 -8.85 23.44
C ASN A 175 6.96 -10.16 22.91
N PRO A 176 8.05 -10.07 22.11
CA PRO A 176 8.67 -11.24 21.53
C PRO A 176 9.28 -12.19 22.57
N ASN A 177 9.73 -11.70 23.72
CA ASN A 177 10.31 -12.53 24.76
C ASN A 177 9.23 -13.36 25.46
N MET A 178 8.09 -12.75 25.78
CA MET A 178 6.94 -13.45 26.35
C MET A 178 6.39 -14.49 25.35
N ALA A 179 6.28 -14.13 24.08
CA ALA A 179 5.80 -15.05 23.05
C ALA A 179 6.71 -16.30 22.93
N ARG A 180 8.03 -16.12 22.99
CA ARG A 180 8.99 -17.24 23.01
C ARG A 180 8.83 -18.11 24.25
N ALA A 181 8.62 -17.51 25.42
CA ALA A 181 8.40 -18.25 26.66
C ALA A 181 7.14 -19.13 26.61
N GLN A 182 6.15 -18.74 25.80
CA GLN A 182 4.93 -19.53 25.52
C GLN A 182 5.11 -20.54 24.38
N GLY A 183 6.35 -20.78 23.89
CA GLY A 183 6.62 -21.72 22.82
C GLY A 183 6.31 -21.23 21.41
N ILE A 184 6.00 -19.95 21.24
CA ILE A 184 5.68 -19.36 19.93
C ILE A 184 7.00 -19.11 19.15
N ASN A 185 7.04 -19.58 17.91
CA ASN A 185 8.15 -19.30 17.02
C ASN A 185 8.06 -17.86 16.44
N THR A 186 8.67 -16.91 17.14
CA THR A 186 8.64 -15.48 16.78
C THR A 186 9.28 -15.21 15.42
N ASN A 187 10.33 -15.95 15.03
CA ASN A 187 10.99 -15.76 13.74
C ASN A 187 10.05 -16.12 12.59
N ALA A 188 9.33 -17.23 12.68
CA ALA A 188 8.35 -17.62 11.67
C ALA A 188 7.20 -16.60 11.56
N ASN A 189 6.77 -16.04 12.70
CA ASN A 189 5.73 -15.04 12.73
C ASN A 189 6.18 -13.71 12.07
N VAL A 190 7.41 -13.26 12.33
CA VAL A 190 7.95 -12.06 11.69
C VAL A 190 8.02 -12.25 10.17
N VAL A 191 8.51 -13.42 9.70
CA VAL A 191 8.55 -13.73 8.26
C VAL A 191 7.13 -13.72 7.67
N LEU A 192 6.17 -14.37 8.33
CA LEU A 192 4.78 -14.44 7.86
C LEU A 192 4.15 -13.02 7.78
N GLY A 193 4.37 -12.20 8.78
CA GLY A 193 3.83 -10.85 8.81
C GLY A 193 4.44 -9.95 7.72
N LEU A 194 5.75 -10.06 7.48
CA LEU A 194 6.41 -9.38 6.36
C LEU A 194 5.89 -9.87 5.00
N MET A 195 5.61 -11.17 4.86
CA MET A 195 4.99 -11.72 3.64
C MET A 195 3.61 -11.14 3.40
N VAL A 196 2.74 -11.15 4.39
CA VAL A 196 1.36 -10.64 4.26
C VAL A 196 1.38 -9.14 3.96
N SER A 197 2.19 -8.37 4.69
CA SER A 197 2.33 -6.93 4.48
C SER A 197 2.78 -6.60 3.07
N ASN A 198 3.91 -7.16 2.63
CA ASN A 198 4.45 -6.89 1.29
C ASN A 198 3.54 -7.44 0.17
N GLY A 199 2.80 -8.50 0.43
CA GLY A 199 1.74 -8.97 -0.48
C GLY A 199 0.65 -7.91 -0.69
N LEU A 200 0.14 -7.30 0.39
CA LEU A 200 -0.86 -6.23 0.31
C LEU A 200 -0.31 -4.98 -0.39
N VAL A 201 0.94 -4.63 -0.11
CA VAL A 201 1.63 -3.52 -0.77
C VAL A 201 1.73 -3.76 -2.28
N ALA A 202 2.15 -4.94 -2.69
CA ALA A 202 2.25 -5.29 -4.11
C ALA A 202 0.87 -5.36 -4.80
N LEU A 203 -0.15 -5.83 -4.09
CA LEU A 203 -1.53 -5.81 -4.56
C LEU A 203 -2.01 -4.38 -4.83
N SER A 204 -1.73 -3.46 -3.91
CA SER A 204 -1.98 -2.03 -4.09
C SER A 204 -1.19 -1.47 -5.29
N GLY A 205 0.07 -1.87 -5.46
CA GLY A 205 0.90 -1.50 -6.61
C GLY A 205 0.30 -1.95 -7.94
N GLY A 206 -0.24 -3.17 -8.00
CA GLY A 206 -0.96 -3.68 -9.16
C GLY A 206 -2.24 -2.91 -9.49
N LEU A 207 -3.02 -2.53 -8.48
CA LEU A 207 -4.20 -1.68 -8.63
C LEU A 207 -3.83 -0.26 -9.08
N LEU A 208 -2.75 0.30 -8.50
CA LEU A 208 -2.26 1.63 -8.85
C LEU A 208 -1.79 1.69 -10.31
N ALA A 209 -1.08 0.68 -10.76
CA ALA A 209 -0.63 0.58 -12.15
C ALA A 209 -1.79 0.45 -13.15
N GLN A 210 -2.85 -0.29 -12.81
CA GLN A 210 -4.08 -0.33 -13.61
C GLN A 210 -4.80 1.02 -13.60
N PHE A 211 -4.89 1.67 -12.44
CA PHE A 211 -5.55 2.97 -12.30
C PHE A 211 -4.87 4.06 -13.12
N GLN A 212 -3.53 4.11 -13.09
CA GLN A 212 -2.72 5.07 -13.86
C GLN A 212 -2.56 4.68 -15.33
N GLY A 213 -2.84 3.44 -15.70
CA GLY A 213 -2.62 2.90 -17.06
C GLY A 213 -1.14 2.69 -17.40
N SER A 214 -0.26 2.70 -16.40
CA SER A 214 1.18 2.45 -16.58
C SER A 214 1.84 2.03 -15.27
N SER A 215 2.93 1.26 -15.38
CA SER A 215 3.81 0.97 -14.25
C SER A 215 5.17 1.61 -14.49
N ASP A 216 5.65 2.33 -13.49
CA ASP A 216 7.00 2.92 -13.47
C ASP A 216 7.84 2.24 -12.39
N ILE A 217 9.11 1.99 -12.67
CA ILE A 217 10.02 1.33 -11.74
C ILE A 217 10.24 2.12 -10.44
N ASN A 218 10.02 3.43 -10.49
CA ASN A 218 10.17 4.34 -9.34
C ASN A 218 8.84 4.69 -8.67
N MET A 219 7.72 4.06 -9.08
CA MET A 219 6.38 4.40 -8.54
C MET A 219 6.26 4.18 -7.03
N GLY A 220 7.09 3.30 -6.47
CA GLY A 220 7.11 3.01 -5.03
C GLY A 220 7.99 3.93 -4.20
N ARG A 221 8.80 4.80 -4.81
CA ARG A 221 9.74 5.63 -4.05
C ARG A 221 9.03 6.63 -3.14
N GLY A 222 9.20 6.45 -1.83
CA GLY A 222 8.57 7.25 -0.77
C GLY A 222 7.18 6.74 -0.39
N ALA A 223 6.78 5.57 -0.86
CA ALA A 223 5.49 4.95 -0.52
C ALA A 223 5.36 4.70 0.98
N ILE A 224 6.45 4.28 1.64
CA ILE A 224 6.46 4.05 3.08
C ILE A 224 6.08 5.32 3.87
N VAL A 225 6.53 6.51 3.44
CA VAL A 225 6.22 7.77 4.11
C VAL A 225 4.73 8.07 4.02
N ILE A 226 4.13 7.86 2.85
CA ILE A 226 2.69 8.01 2.63
C ILE A 226 1.89 6.99 3.46
N GLY A 227 2.38 5.74 3.50
CA GLY A 227 1.76 4.69 4.31
C GLY A 227 1.75 5.01 5.80
N LEU A 228 2.88 5.43 6.35
CA LEU A 228 3.00 5.84 7.75
C LEU A 228 2.12 7.07 8.04
N ALA A 229 2.09 8.05 7.14
CA ALA A 229 1.20 9.20 7.27
C ALA A 229 -0.26 8.78 7.35
N ALA A 230 -0.70 7.89 6.46
CA ALA A 230 -2.08 7.39 6.45
C ALA A 230 -2.43 6.65 7.75
N VAL A 231 -1.50 5.83 8.27
CA VAL A 231 -1.66 5.13 9.55
C VAL A 231 -1.85 6.13 10.68
N ILE A 232 -0.98 7.14 10.78
CA ILE A 232 -1.00 8.12 11.87
C ILE A 232 -2.23 9.03 11.77
N ILE A 233 -2.57 9.51 10.57
CA ILE A 233 -3.79 10.30 10.35
C ILE A 233 -5.02 9.49 10.78
N GLY A 234 -5.10 8.22 10.39
CA GLY A 234 -6.19 7.33 10.78
C GLY A 234 -6.27 7.13 12.30
N GLU A 235 -5.14 6.91 12.96
CA GLU A 235 -5.08 6.73 14.41
C GLU A 235 -5.42 8.01 15.18
N VAL A 236 -4.90 9.16 14.77
CA VAL A 236 -5.18 10.45 15.41
C VAL A 236 -6.64 10.84 15.25
N ALA A 237 -7.21 10.69 14.04
CA ALA A 237 -8.58 11.08 13.76
C ALA A 237 -9.61 10.16 14.43
N PHE A 238 -9.36 8.85 14.43
CA PHE A 238 -10.37 7.85 14.78
C PHE A 238 -9.97 6.91 15.93
N GLY A 239 -8.75 6.97 16.43
CA GLY A 239 -8.22 6.03 17.43
C GLY A 239 -9.00 5.97 18.73
N LYS A 240 -9.64 7.08 19.14
CA LYS A 240 -10.51 7.12 20.33
C LYS A 240 -11.88 6.48 20.12
N VAL A 241 -12.37 6.47 18.87
CA VAL A 241 -13.72 5.98 18.50
C VAL A 241 -13.67 4.52 18.06
N PHE A 242 -12.62 4.16 17.33
CA PHE A 242 -12.48 2.84 16.70
C PHE A 242 -11.60 1.91 17.57
N THR A 243 -12.22 1.21 18.50
CA THR A 243 -11.55 0.27 19.41
C THR A 243 -11.34 -1.11 18.79
N ASN A 244 -12.23 -1.54 17.89
CA ASN A 244 -12.17 -2.83 17.21
C ASN A 244 -11.04 -2.88 16.18
N PHE A 245 -10.41 -4.04 16.02
CA PHE A 245 -9.31 -4.25 15.05
C PHE A 245 -9.73 -3.94 13.60
N ALA A 246 -10.91 -4.43 13.17
CA ALA A 246 -11.44 -4.12 11.84
C ALA A 246 -11.64 -2.61 11.61
N LEU A 247 -12.15 -1.91 12.63
CA LEU A 247 -12.37 -0.47 12.58
C LEU A 247 -11.04 0.30 12.55
N LYS A 248 -9.98 -0.21 13.20
CA LYS A 248 -8.63 0.37 13.11
C LYS A 248 -8.07 0.26 11.69
N LEU A 249 -8.25 -0.88 11.01
CA LEU A 249 -7.86 -1.02 9.60
C LEU A 249 -8.65 -0.09 8.68
N LEU A 250 -9.94 0.07 8.97
CA LEU A 250 -10.80 1.02 8.26
C LEU A 250 -10.33 2.47 8.50
N ALA A 251 -9.95 2.82 9.74
CA ALA A 251 -9.39 4.13 10.06
C ALA A 251 -8.12 4.43 9.24
N VAL A 252 -7.24 3.45 9.06
CA VAL A 252 -6.04 3.60 8.22
C VAL A 252 -6.41 3.88 6.77
N SER A 253 -7.39 3.16 6.21
CA SER A 253 -7.87 3.40 4.85
C SER A 253 -8.48 4.79 4.69
N ILE A 254 -9.28 5.24 5.66
CA ILE A 254 -9.84 6.60 5.66
C ILE A 254 -8.72 7.63 5.81
N GLY A 255 -7.71 7.37 6.64
CA GLY A 255 -6.53 8.22 6.78
C GLY A 255 -5.80 8.44 5.46
N ALA A 256 -5.66 7.40 4.63
CA ALA A 256 -5.10 7.52 3.29
C ALA A 256 -5.97 8.38 2.37
N VAL A 257 -7.28 8.23 2.43
CA VAL A 257 -8.22 9.05 1.65
C VAL A 257 -8.11 10.52 2.06
N ILE A 258 -8.09 10.81 3.37
CA ILE A 258 -7.92 12.18 3.89
C ILE A 258 -6.60 12.77 3.40
N TYR A 259 -5.50 12.02 3.47
CA TYR A 259 -4.20 12.46 2.97
C TYR A 259 -4.27 12.88 1.49
N TYR A 260 -4.88 12.05 0.63
CA TYR A 260 -5.00 12.34 -0.81
C TYR A 260 -5.96 13.49 -1.12
N ILE A 261 -7.01 13.67 -0.34
CA ILE A 261 -7.91 14.83 -0.45
C ILE A 261 -7.15 16.12 -0.11
N VAL A 262 -6.39 16.13 1.00
CA VAL A 262 -5.57 17.29 1.38
C VAL A 262 -4.55 17.61 0.29
N LEU A 263 -3.86 16.60 -0.22
CA LEU A 263 -2.89 16.76 -1.31
C LEU A 263 -3.55 17.32 -2.57
N GLN A 264 -4.75 16.87 -2.92
CA GLN A 264 -5.50 17.38 -4.07
C GLN A 264 -5.94 18.83 -3.89
N ILE A 265 -6.36 19.22 -2.68
CA ILE A 265 -6.70 20.62 -2.37
C ILE A 265 -5.46 21.51 -2.55
N VAL A 266 -4.33 21.08 -2.03
CA VAL A 266 -3.06 21.81 -2.13
C VAL A 266 -2.63 22.00 -3.59
N LEU A 267 -2.81 20.97 -4.44
CA LEU A 267 -2.55 21.06 -5.88
C LEU A 267 -3.47 22.08 -6.57
N GLN A 268 -4.75 22.12 -6.21
CA GLN A 268 -5.72 23.07 -6.77
C GLN A 268 -5.43 24.52 -6.36
N LEU A 269 -4.76 24.75 -5.24
CA LEU A 269 -4.29 26.08 -4.84
C LEU A 269 -3.17 26.65 -5.76
N GLY A 270 -2.65 25.84 -6.67
CA GLY A 270 -1.74 26.29 -7.72
C GLY A 270 -0.27 26.01 -7.46
N LEU A 271 0.04 25.11 -6.54
CA LEU A 271 1.40 24.63 -6.33
C LEU A 271 1.91 23.86 -7.56
N ASN A 272 3.19 24.02 -7.83
CA ASN A 272 3.83 23.37 -8.94
C ASN A 272 3.92 21.85 -8.69
N THR A 273 3.65 21.03 -9.70
CA THR A 273 3.74 19.57 -9.60
C THR A 273 5.13 19.08 -9.22
N ASN A 274 6.16 19.88 -9.49
CA ASN A 274 7.54 19.59 -9.10
C ASN A 274 7.74 19.60 -7.57
N ASP A 275 6.93 20.38 -6.85
CA ASP A 275 7.03 20.55 -5.40
C ASP A 275 6.17 19.55 -4.61
N LEU A 276 5.49 18.64 -5.33
CA LEU A 276 4.58 17.63 -4.73
C LEU A 276 5.24 16.82 -3.61
N LYS A 277 6.49 16.38 -3.81
CA LYS A 277 7.22 15.60 -2.79
C LYS A 277 7.56 16.42 -1.55
N LEU A 278 7.92 17.69 -1.73
CA LEU A 278 8.18 18.60 -0.62
C LEU A 278 6.90 18.88 0.16
N VAL A 279 5.81 19.16 -0.54
CA VAL A 279 4.51 19.41 0.08
C VAL A 279 3.98 18.18 0.80
N SER A 280 4.10 16.99 0.20
CA SER A 280 3.71 15.75 0.85
C SER A 280 4.49 15.50 2.14
N ALA A 281 5.80 15.76 2.14
CA ALA A 281 6.64 15.65 3.33
C ALA A 281 6.23 16.65 4.43
N LEU A 282 5.91 17.90 4.06
CA LEU A 282 5.41 18.91 5.00
C LEU A 282 4.06 18.53 5.60
N ILE A 283 3.12 18.03 4.80
CA ILE A 283 1.82 17.53 5.26
C ILE A 283 2.03 16.42 6.30
N VAL A 284 2.88 15.44 5.98
CA VAL A 284 3.21 14.34 6.89
C VAL A 284 3.83 14.88 8.19
N ALA A 285 4.77 15.82 8.09
CA ALA A 285 5.41 16.42 9.27
C ALA A 285 4.40 17.13 10.18
N VAL A 286 3.45 17.87 9.59
CA VAL A 286 2.38 18.54 10.36
C VAL A 286 1.51 17.53 11.08
N PHE A 287 1.05 16.46 10.39
CA PHE A 287 0.22 15.43 11.02
C PHE A 287 0.97 14.64 12.10
N LEU A 288 2.28 14.43 11.94
CA LEU A 288 3.12 13.79 12.97
C LEU A 288 3.34 14.69 14.18
N ALA A 289 3.33 16.01 14.01
CA ALA A 289 3.55 16.98 15.08
C ALA A 289 2.30 17.18 15.97
N ILE A 290 1.08 16.91 15.46
CA ILE A 290 -0.18 17.11 16.21
C ILE A 290 -0.28 16.25 17.49
N PRO A 291 0.19 14.97 17.55
CA PRO A 291 0.11 14.16 18.77
C PRO A 291 1.07 14.58 19.89
N TYR A 292 1.98 15.50 19.63
CA TYR A 292 2.88 16.09 20.62
C TYR A 292 2.28 17.36 21.22
#